data_09615fb5c27681d92a55e82b5c2e6f8f
#
_entry.id   09615fb5c27681d92a55e82b5c2e6f8f
#
_cell.length_a   1.000
_cell.length_b   1.000
_cell.length_c   1.000
_cell.angle_alpha   90.00
_cell.angle_beta   90.00
_cell.angle_gamma   90.00
#
_symmetry.space_group_name_H-M   'P 1'
#
loop_
_entity.id
_entity.type
_entity.pdbx_description
1 polymer ?
#
loop_
_entity_poly.entity_id
_entity_poly.type
_entity_poly.pdbx_seq_one_letter_code
_entity_poly.pdbx_strand_id
1 'polypeptide(L)'
;RIRYRGWFINDEVLISHWTAGVSKSYPWEMVFEALLRCGGNLVIPGTDKNSRIYAPIASNMGLMVTHHHAEPLGAEMFLRAYPDLEPSYLKHGDLFDKLWQEAVDRQKDEEVIWNIGFRGQGDVPFWENDSAFDTSEKRGELISNIMKKQYAMVREQIPDAVFCTKLYGEFLEVYREGCLQIPEDVILIWADNGYGKMVSRRQGNHNPRVSALPEEGDKGRHGTYYHVSFYDLQAANHITMLPNSMEFVEKELTDAMRYGITDLWLVNASNIKPHVYPLSFIANLWKQDALSAEEHRKRYVTEYYGAENDTVQLSIMEDCIRNYPRAMLPFGEKEDEHAGEQFYNYVVRDFIYSWMKNGAAEPVEELFWCIHKDTFAAQMEWFTGKCLQTGKQLEG
;
A
#
# COMPACT_ATOMS: atom_id res chain seq x y z
N ARG A 1 21.00 -3.00 7.29
CA ARG A 1 20.31 -3.65 6.17
C ARG A 1 18.95 -4.18 6.66
N ILE A 2 17.89 -3.82 5.97
CA ILE A 2 16.54 -4.35 6.26
C ILE A 2 16.54 -5.87 6.06
N ARG A 3 15.92 -6.60 6.99
CA ARG A 3 15.94 -8.08 6.96
C ARG A 3 15.03 -8.65 5.86
N TYR A 4 13.76 -8.27 5.84
CA TYR A 4 12.75 -8.67 4.85
C TYR A 4 12.41 -7.46 3.98
N ARG A 5 12.58 -7.60 2.68
CA ARG A 5 12.48 -6.53 1.70
C ARG A 5 11.59 -7.00 0.57
N GLY A 6 10.45 -6.37 0.41
CA GLY A 6 9.46 -6.90 -0.53
C GLY A 6 8.61 -5.86 -1.21
N TRP A 7 7.96 -6.33 -2.27
CA TRP A 7 6.92 -5.60 -2.98
C TRP A 7 5.55 -6.24 -2.78
N PHE A 8 4.53 -5.42 -2.72
CA PHE A 8 3.15 -5.84 -2.91
C PHE A 8 2.73 -5.46 -4.34
N ILE A 9 2.40 -6.46 -5.13
CA ILE A 9 1.91 -6.31 -6.51
C ILE A 9 0.40 -6.17 -6.42
N ASN A 10 -0.07 -4.96 -6.17
CA ASN A 10 -1.46 -4.69 -5.79
C ASN A 10 -2.40 -4.50 -6.98
N ASP A 11 -1.96 -3.81 -8.05
CA ASP A 11 -2.78 -3.60 -9.24
C ASP A 11 -2.53 -4.69 -10.27
N GLU A 12 -3.08 -5.86 -10.03
CA GLU A 12 -2.95 -7.02 -10.92
C GLU A 12 -3.67 -6.83 -12.26
N VAL A 13 -4.56 -5.86 -12.38
CA VAL A 13 -5.34 -5.63 -13.60
C VAL A 13 -4.42 -5.35 -14.78
N LEU A 14 -3.45 -4.45 -14.62
CA LEU A 14 -2.50 -4.12 -15.68
C LEU A 14 -1.52 -5.27 -15.98
N ILE A 15 -0.99 -5.92 -14.94
CA ILE A 15 -0.09 -7.08 -15.10
C ILE A 15 -0.83 -8.24 -15.75
N SER A 16 -2.04 -8.56 -15.30
CA SER A 16 -2.81 -9.70 -15.80
C SER A 16 -3.21 -9.57 -17.26
N HIS A 17 -3.31 -8.36 -17.79
CA HIS A 17 -3.59 -8.11 -19.21
C HIS A 17 -2.33 -7.99 -20.08
N TRP A 18 -1.15 -7.96 -19.48
CA TRP A 18 0.12 -7.88 -20.21
C TRP A 18 0.81 -9.24 -20.27
N THR A 19 0.64 -9.96 -21.35
CA THR A 19 1.22 -11.31 -21.52
C THR A 19 2.62 -11.29 -22.12
N ALA A 20 3.10 -10.16 -22.58
CA ALA A 20 4.35 -10.02 -23.35
C ALA A 20 4.47 -11.01 -24.53
N GLY A 21 3.34 -11.55 -25.00
CA GLY A 21 3.30 -12.54 -26.08
C GLY A 21 3.81 -13.95 -25.73
N VAL A 22 4.07 -14.22 -24.44
CA VAL A 22 4.63 -15.51 -23.97
C VAL A 22 3.58 -16.31 -23.20
N SER A 23 3.31 -15.96 -21.95
CA SER A 23 2.34 -16.64 -21.09
C SER A 23 1.73 -15.68 -20.08
N LYS A 24 0.67 -16.10 -19.40
CA LYS A 24 0.06 -15.32 -18.32
C LYS A 24 0.96 -15.18 -17.08
N SER A 25 1.83 -16.16 -16.84
CA SER A 25 2.78 -16.12 -15.72
C SER A 25 4.02 -15.26 -16.00
N TYR A 26 4.39 -15.12 -17.26
CA TYR A 26 5.64 -14.47 -17.65
C TYR A 26 5.81 -13.03 -17.11
N PRO A 27 4.80 -12.14 -17.13
CA PRO A 27 4.93 -10.82 -16.52
C PRO A 27 5.21 -10.88 -15.01
N TRP A 28 4.66 -11.87 -14.32
CA TRP A 28 4.88 -12.08 -12.89
C TRP A 28 6.30 -12.58 -12.61
N GLU A 29 6.79 -13.51 -13.41
CA GLU A 29 8.19 -13.98 -13.35
C GLU A 29 9.18 -12.83 -13.57
N MET A 30 8.90 -11.93 -14.53
CA MET A 30 9.70 -10.72 -14.75
C MET A 30 9.70 -9.78 -13.55
N VAL A 31 8.56 -9.59 -12.90
CA VAL A 31 8.44 -8.76 -11.68
C VAL A 31 9.21 -9.39 -10.52
N PHE A 32 9.09 -10.69 -10.32
CA PHE A 32 9.82 -11.40 -9.27
C PHE A 32 11.33 -11.37 -9.50
N GLU A 33 11.77 -11.53 -10.74
CA GLU A 33 13.18 -11.34 -11.10
C GLU A 33 13.66 -9.91 -10.83
N ALA A 34 12.89 -8.90 -11.20
CA ALA A 34 13.22 -7.51 -10.93
C ALA A 34 13.36 -7.25 -9.42
N LEU A 35 12.46 -7.79 -8.60
CA LEU A 35 12.53 -7.70 -7.14
C LEU A 35 13.82 -8.34 -6.59
N LEU A 36 14.17 -9.55 -7.04
CA LEU A 36 15.41 -10.23 -6.66
C LEU A 36 16.65 -9.42 -7.05
N ARG A 37 16.68 -8.83 -8.26
CA ARG A 37 17.77 -7.95 -8.73
C ARG A 37 17.89 -6.68 -7.87
N CYS A 38 16.78 -6.15 -7.37
CA CYS A 38 16.75 -5.06 -6.39
C CYS A 38 17.21 -5.50 -4.99
N GLY A 39 17.52 -6.78 -4.78
CA GLY A 39 17.92 -7.35 -3.49
C GLY A 39 16.73 -7.57 -2.55
N GLY A 40 15.52 -7.64 -3.08
CA GLY A 40 14.34 -8.08 -2.36
C GLY A 40 14.36 -9.58 -2.10
N ASN A 41 13.57 -10.02 -1.14
CA ASN A 41 13.45 -11.43 -0.73
C ASN A 41 12.04 -11.80 -0.26
N LEU A 42 11.06 -10.90 -0.43
CA LEU A 42 9.70 -11.07 0.06
C LEU A 42 8.71 -10.49 -0.97
N VAL A 43 7.56 -11.13 -1.16
CA VAL A 43 6.52 -10.61 -2.06
C VAL A 43 5.11 -10.89 -1.53
N ILE A 44 4.17 -9.98 -1.82
CA ILE A 44 2.74 -10.28 -1.92
C ILE A 44 2.42 -10.34 -3.40
N PRO A 45 2.15 -11.53 -3.97
CA PRO A 45 2.02 -11.73 -5.41
C PRO A 45 0.58 -11.51 -5.89
N GLY A 46 0.06 -10.30 -5.73
CA GLY A 46 -1.33 -9.97 -6.00
C GLY A 46 -2.27 -10.27 -4.83
N THR A 47 -3.55 -10.21 -5.07
CA THR A 47 -4.60 -10.50 -4.10
C THR A 47 -5.48 -11.67 -4.56
N ASP A 48 -6.18 -12.30 -3.63
CA ASP A 48 -7.18 -13.33 -3.85
C ASP A 48 -6.71 -14.46 -4.80
N LYS A 49 -7.35 -14.63 -5.95
CA LYS A 49 -6.99 -15.67 -6.93
C LYS A 49 -5.57 -15.54 -7.42
N ASN A 50 -5.13 -14.30 -7.69
CA ASN A 50 -3.79 -14.04 -8.20
C ASN A 50 -2.73 -14.42 -7.17
N SER A 51 -2.94 -14.08 -5.90
CA SER A 51 -2.04 -14.49 -4.81
C SER A 51 -1.85 -16.00 -4.79
N ARG A 52 -2.93 -16.78 -4.88
CA ARG A 52 -2.87 -18.24 -4.87
C ARG A 52 -2.21 -18.85 -6.11
N ILE A 53 -2.38 -18.21 -7.27
CA ILE A 53 -1.80 -18.70 -8.54
C ILE A 53 -0.30 -18.40 -8.59
N TYR A 54 0.13 -17.21 -8.14
CA TYR A 54 1.48 -16.72 -8.36
C TYR A 54 2.41 -16.91 -7.15
N ALA A 55 1.90 -17.19 -5.95
CA ALA A 55 2.72 -17.51 -4.78
C ALA A 55 3.66 -18.71 -5.01
N PRO A 56 3.22 -19.83 -5.58
CA PRO A 56 4.13 -20.95 -5.87
C PRO A 56 5.23 -20.60 -6.86
N ILE A 57 4.97 -19.71 -7.81
CA ILE A 57 5.98 -19.24 -8.77
C ILE A 57 7.02 -18.38 -8.03
N ALA A 58 6.58 -17.47 -7.17
CA ALA A 58 7.47 -16.65 -6.36
C ALA A 58 8.36 -17.50 -5.44
N SER A 59 7.78 -18.49 -4.74
CA SER A 59 8.52 -19.44 -3.89
C SER A 59 9.56 -20.25 -4.68
N ASN A 60 9.20 -20.76 -5.86
CA ASN A 60 10.12 -21.47 -6.74
C ASN A 60 11.28 -20.60 -7.24
N MET A 61 11.10 -19.29 -7.30
CA MET A 61 12.16 -18.33 -7.63
C MET A 61 12.99 -17.90 -6.41
N GLY A 62 12.68 -18.39 -5.21
CA GLY A 62 13.43 -18.13 -3.98
C GLY A 62 12.94 -16.88 -3.22
N LEU A 63 11.72 -16.42 -3.46
CA LEU A 63 11.08 -15.36 -2.69
C LEU A 63 10.24 -15.96 -1.55
N MET A 64 10.35 -15.41 -0.36
CA MET A 64 9.36 -15.59 0.69
C MET A 64 8.04 -14.95 0.27
N VAL A 65 6.93 -15.50 0.75
CA VAL A 65 5.59 -14.97 0.50
C VAL A 65 5.00 -14.39 1.79
N THR A 66 4.25 -13.33 1.69
CA THR A 66 3.33 -12.86 2.74
C THR A 66 1.99 -12.46 2.12
N HIS A 67 1.02 -12.05 2.94
CA HIS A 67 -0.35 -11.88 2.48
C HIS A 67 -0.86 -10.46 2.73
N HIS A 68 -1.88 -10.06 1.98
CA HIS A 68 -2.58 -8.81 2.14
C HIS A 68 -3.29 -8.75 3.52
N HIS A 69 -3.50 -7.55 4.07
CA HIS A 69 -4.15 -7.38 5.37
C HIS A 69 -5.61 -7.87 5.40
N ALA A 70 -6.30 -7.88 4.25
CA ALA A 70 -7.65 -8.42 4.12
C ALA A 70 -7.69 -9.95 3.95
N GLU A 71 -6.53 -10.61 3.81
CA GLU A 71 -6.38 -12.05 3.58
C GLU A 71 -5.47 -12.69 4.64
N PRO A 72 -5.91 -12.72 5.90
CA PRO A 72 -5.13 -13.33 6.97
C PRO A 72 -4.73 -14.77 6.61
N LEU A 73 -3.47 -15.13 6.88
CA LEU A 73 -2.87 -16.42 6.56
C LEU A 73 -2.88 -16.80 5.06
N GLY A 74 -3.26 -15.87 4.17
CA GLY A 74 -3.46 -16.15 2.75
C GLY A 74 -4.69 -16.99 2.45
N ALA A 75 -5.69 -16.92 3.31
CA ALA A 75 -6.96 -17.60 3.12
C ALA A 75 -7.79 -16.96 2.01
N GLU A 76 -8.68 -17.74 1.44
CA GLU A 76 -9.71 -17.22 0.54
C GLU A 76 -10.63 -16.24 1.27
N MET A 77 -11.01 -15.15 0.61
CA MET A 77 -11.98 -14.21 1.17
C MET A 77 -13.32 -14.91 1.43
N PHE A 78 -13.91 -14.67 2.59
CA PHE A 78 -15.14 -15.34 3.04
C PHE A 78 -16.28 -15.21 2.02
N LEU A 79 -16.55 -14.01 1.50
CA LEU A 79 -17.60 -13.78 0.52
C LEU A 79 -17.35 -14.45 -0.84
N ARG A 80 -16.12 -14.86 -1.12
CA ARG A 80 -15.81 -15.65 -2.31
C ARG A 80 -16.12 -17.15 -2.10
N ALA A 81 -15.74 -17.64 -0.93
CA ALA A 81 -15.99 -19.04 -0.56
C ALA A 81 -17.49 -19.30 -0.25
N TYR A 82 -18.15 -18.31 0.35
CA TYR A 82 -19.53 -18.38 0.82
C TYR A 82 -20.33 -17.13 0.42
N PRO A 83 -20.65 -16.96 -0.88
CA PRO A 83 -21.25 -15.71 -1.41
C PRO A 83 -22.64 -15.39 -0.86
N ASP A 84 -23.34 -16.40 -0.37
CA ASP A 84 -24.71 -16.27 0.14
C ASP A 84 -24.78 -16.05 1.67
N LEU A 85 -23.62 -16.00 2.35
CA LEU A 85 -23.53 -15.83 3.79
C LEU A 85 -22.99 -14.44 4.15
N GLU A 86 -23.48 -13.92 5.28
CA GLU A 86 -22.93 -12.70 5.86
C GLU A 86 -21.50 -12.94 6.38
N PRO A 87 -20.52 -12.10 6.07
CA PRO A 87 -19.12 -12.29 6.48
C PRO A 87 -18.89 -11.90 7.96
N SER A 88 -19.69 -12.46 8.87
CA SER A 88 -19.62 -12.21 10.31
C SER A 88 -18.92 -13.36 11.02
N TYR A 89 -17.80 -13.06 11.70
CA TYR A 89 -17.10 -14.05 12.49
C TYR A 89 -17.94 -14.56 13.67
N LEU A 90 -18.80 -13.72 14.25
CA LEU A 90 -19.70 -14.14 15.35
C LEU A 90 -20.70 -15.20 14.88
N LYS A 91 -21.14 -15.13 13.63
CA LYS A 91 -22.15 -16.07 13.08
C LYS A 91 -21.52 -17.31 12.44
N HIS A 92 -20.33 -17.16 11.86
CA HIS A 92 -19.71 -18.15 10.99
C HIS A 92 -18.22 -18.35 11.30
N GLY A 93 -17.83 -18.23 12.58
CA GLY A 93 -16.42 -18.36 13.00
C GLY A 93 -15.78 -19.68 12.61
N ASP A 94 -16.53 -20.78 12.63
CA ASP A 94 -16.11 -22.12 12.19
C ASP A 94 -15.75 -22.17 10.70
N LEU A 95 -16.46 -21.43 9.87
CA LEU A 95 -16.17 -21.35 8.44
C LEU A 95 -14.92 -20.50 8.17
N PHE A 96 -14.72 -19.40 8.91
CA PHE A 96 -13.46 -18.64 8.86
C PHE A 96 -12.27 -19.50 9.30
N ASP A 97 -12.42 -20.19 10.43
CA ASP A 97 -11.37 -21.08 10.96
C ASP A 97 -10.99 -22.17 9.93
N LYS A 98 -11.97 -22.72 9.25
CA LYS A 98 -11.76 -23.70 8.18
C LYS A 98 -10.96 -23.10 7.02
N LEU A 99 -11.32 -21.92 6.54
CA LEU A 99 -10.58 -21.23 5.46
C LEU A 99 -9.13 -20.93 5.86
N TRP A 100 -8.89 -20.53 7.10
CA TRP A 100 -7.55 -20.29 7.64
C TRP A 100 -6.74 -21.57 7.74
N GLN A 101 -7.35 -22.66 8.24
CA GLN A 101 -6.68 -23.95 8.34
C GLN A 101 -6.30 -24.49 6.95
N GLU A 102 -7.21 -24.43 5.98
CA GLU A 102 -6.93 -24.81 4.59
C GLU A 102 -5.79 -24.00 3.98
N ALA A 103 -5.68 -22.71 4.33
CA ALA A 103 -4.59 -21.86 3.88
C ALA A 103 -3.25 -22.23 4.51
N VAL A 104 -3.23 -22.54 5.81
CA VAL A 104 -2.02 -23.02 6.51
C VAL A 104 -1.56 -24.36 5.92
N ASP A 105 -2.47 -25.32 5.79
CA ASP A 105 -2.16 -26.66 5.25
C ASP A 105 -1.57 -26.60 3.84
N ARG A 106 -2.04 -25.67 3.02
CA ARG A 106 -1.54 -25.47 1.64
C ARG A 106 -0.12 -24.91 1.60
N GLN A 107 0.27 -24.08 2.58
CA GLN A 107 1.49 -23.27 2.53
C GLN A 107 2.55 -23.70 3.57
N LYS A 108 2.29 -24.70 4.40
CA LYS A 108 3.14 -25.08 5.53
C LYS A 108 4.57 -25.49 5.15
N ASP A 109 4.76 -25.92 3.92
CA ASP A 109 6.07 -26.36 3.40
C ASP A 109 6.80 -25.21 2.64
N GLU A 110 6.20 -24.00 2.58
CA GLU A 110 6.74 -22.84 1.89
C GLU A 110 7.37 -21.85 2.89
N GLU A 111 8.24 -20.98 2.40
CA GLU A 111 8.79 -19.87 3.20
C GLU A 111 7.79 -18.70 3.29
N VAL A 112 6.96 -18.70 4.33
CA VAL A 112 5.90 -17.73 4.53
C VAL A 112 6.16 -16.84 5.75
N ILE A 113 5.96 -15.54 5.61
CA ILE A 113 5.76 -14.62 6.74
C ILE A 113 4.26 -14.49 6.96
N TRP A 114 3.77 -15.12 8.01
CA TRP A 114 2.35 -15.30 8.27
C TRP A 114 1.69 -14.00 8.73
N ASN A 115 0.82 -13.44 7.89
CA ASN A 115 0.03 -12.28 8.25
C ASN A 115 -1.17 -12.71 9.09
N ILE A 116 -1.25 -12.25 10.35
CA ILE A 116 -2.37 -12.48 11.26
C ILE A 116 -3.16 -11.19 11.47
N GLY A 117 -4.45 -11.31 11.73
CA GLY A 117 -5.36 -10.19 11.95
C GLY A 117 -6.76 -10.49 11.44
N PHE A 118 -7.65 -9.53 11.61
CA PHE A 118 -9.01 -9.61 11.08
C PHE A 118 -9.55 -8.20 10.87
N ARG A 119 -9.65 -7.77 9.62
CA ARG A 119 -10.17 -6.45 9.28
C ARG A 119 -11.61 -6.51 8.77
N GLY A 120 -11.91 -7.43 7.88
CA GLY A 120 -13.21 -7.56 7.23
C GLY A 120 -13.08 -8.09 5.82
N GLN A 121 -14.07 -7.80 4.97
CA GLN A 121 -14.05 -8.16 3.57
C GLN A 121 -13.63 -6.97 2.70
N GLY A 122 -12.65 -7.20 1.83
CA GLY A 122 -12.01 -6.12 1.07
C GLY A 122 -11.33 -5.12 2.01
N ASP A 123 -11.51 -3.84 1.73
CA ASP A 123 -10.93 -2.75 2.52
C ASP A 123 -11.92 -2.10 3.51
N VAL A 124 -13.06 -2.74 3.77
CA VAL A 124 -14.06 -2.26 4.74
C VAL A 124 -13.87 -2.97 6.07
N PRO A 125 -13.75 -2.24 7.20
CA PRO A 125 -13.69 -2.81 8.52
C PRO A 125 -14.99 -3.56 8.86
N PHE A 126 -14.88 -4.72 9.53
CA PHE A 126 -16.02 -5.58 9.87
C PHE A 126 -17.06 -4.89 10.75
N TRP A 127 -16.68 -3.85 11.47
CA TRP A 127 -17.56 -3.12 12.38
C TRP A 127 -18.34 -1.96 11.74
N GLU A 128 -18.08 -1.59 10.50
CA GLU A 128 -18.82 -0.48 9.87
C GLU A 128 -20.32 -0.74 9.77
N ASN A 129 -20.71 -2.00 9.59
CA ASN A 129 -22.11 -2.39 9.44
C ASN A 129 -22.62 -3.26 10.59
N ASP A 130 -21.87 -3.35 11.71
CA ASP A 130 -22.24 -4.17 12.87
C ASP A 130 -22.15 -3.35 14.17
N SER A 131 -23.32 -2.95 14.68
CA SER A 131 -23.43 -2.17 15.92
C SER A 131 -22.96 -2.91 17.19
N ALA A 132 -22.68 -4.21 17.10
CA ALA A 132 -22.08 -4.95 18.21
C ALA A 132 -20.67 -4.48 18.51
N PHE A 133 -19.99 -3.86 17.55
CA PHE A 133 -18.60 -3.40 17.62
C PHE A 133 -18.48 -1.88 17.60
N ASP A 134 -19.27 -1.20 18.43
CA ASP A 134 -19.36 0.25 18.51
C ASP A 134 -18.19 0.91 19.28
N THR A 135 -17.37 0.14 20.00
CA THR A 135 -16.21 0.63 20.75
C THR A 135 -14.91 -0.06 20.33
N SER A 136 -13.78 0.62 20.55
CA SER A 136 -12.45 0.07 20.25
C SER A 136 -12.11 -1.14 21.11
N GLU A 137 -12.60 -1.21 22.35
CA GLU A 137 -12.40 -2.37 23.21
C GLU A 137 -13.05 -3.63 22.63
N LYS A 138 -14.30 -3.53 22.19
CA LYS A 138 -15.02 -4.67 21.58
C LYS A 138 -14.36 -5.12 20.27
N ARG A 139 -13.91 -4.16 19.45
CA ARG A 139 -13.16 -4.43 18.20
C ARG A 139 -11.85 -5.12 18.52
N GLY A 140 -11.08 -4.55 19.45
CA GLY A 140 -9.79 -5.05 19.86
C GLY A 140 -9.86 -6.42 20.53
N GLU A 141 -10.88 -6.70 21.31
CA GLU A 141 -11.10 -8.02 21.92
C GLU A 141 -11.32 -9.10 20.87
N LEU A 142 -12.22 -8.88 19.90
CA LEU A 142 -12.45 -9.83 18.83
C LEU A 142 -11.18 -10.07 17.99
N ILE A 143 -10.52 -9.00 17.57
CA ILE A 143 -9.29 -9.07 16.76
C ILE A 143 -8.21 -9.85 17.52
N SER A 144 -7.98 -9.54 18.80
CA SER A 144 -6.97 -10.19 19.63
C SER A 144 -7.23 -11.69 19.79
N ASN A 145 -8.49 -12.08 20.01
CA ASN A 145 -8.88 -13.48 20.10
C ASN A 145 -8.66 -14.23 18.79
N ILE A 146 -9.00 -13.61 17.66
CA ILE A 146 -8.77 -14.19 16.34
C ILE A 146 -7.26 -14.32 16.07
N MET A 147 -6.48 -13.27 16.31
CA MET A 147 -5.01 -13.30 16.12
C MET A 147 -4.36 -14.41 16.96
N LYS A 148 -4.78 -14.57 18.23
CA LYS A 148 -4.29 -15.64 19.10
C LYS A 148 -4.60 -17.03 18.52
N LYS A 149 -5.79 -17.22 17.96
CA LYS A 149 -6.19 -18.47 17.31
C LYS A 149 -5.37 -18.74 16.03
N GLN A 150 -5.26 -17.75 15.16
CA GLN A 150 -4.45 -17.84 13.93
C GLN A 150 -2.97 -18.15 14.25
N TYR A 151 -2.42 -17.47 15.25
CA TYR A 151 -1.06 -17.71 15.73
C TYR A 151 -0.87 -19.16 16.21
N ALA A 152 -1.78 -19.68 17.04
CA ALA A 152 -1.72 -21.05 17.55
C ALA A 152 -1.85 -22.06 16.41
N MET A 153 -2.77 -21.85 15.48
CA MET A 153 -3.01 -22.71 14.30
C MET A 153 -1.74 -22.90 13.46
N VAL A 154 -1.00 -21.83 13.22
CA VAL A 154 0.26 -21.90 12.46
C VAL A 154 1.37 -22.54 13.30
N ARG A 155 1.53 -22.12 14.58
CA ARG A 155 2.58 -22.63 15.47
C ARG A 155 2.48 -24.12 15.72
N GLU A 156 1.29 -24.69 15.72
CA GLU A 156 1.08 -26.13 15.88
C GLU A 156 1.74 -26.94 14.74
N GLN A 157 1.75 -26.43 13.52
CA GLN A 157 2.33 -27.07 12.36
C GLN A 157 3.75 -26.60 12.06
N ILE A 158 4.06 -25.33 12.35
CA ILE A 158 5.31 -24.65 12.01
C ILE A 158 5.85 -23.95 13.26
N PRO A 159 6.60 -24.65 14.13
CA PRO A 159 7.07 -24.08 15.39
C PRO A 159 7.91 -22.80 15.27
N ASP A 160 8.69 -22.68 14.19
CA ASP A 160 9.59 -21.54 13.92
C ASP A 160 8.99 -20.50 12.97
N ALA A 161 7.67 -20.50 12.74
CA ALA A 161 7.01 -19.58 11.85
C ALA A 161 7.29 -18.11 12.23
N VAL A 162 7.45 -17.27 11.23
CA VAL A 162 7.56 -15.81 11.38
C VAL A 162 6.21 -15.18 11.15
N PHE A 163 5.80 -14.29 12.03
CA PHE A 163 4.51 -13.62 11.97
C PHE A 163 4.64 -12.12 11.74
N CYS A 164 3.64 -11.55 11.09
CA CYS A 164 3.45 -10.11 11.01
C CYS A 164 1.98 -9.74 11.14
N THR A 165 1.73 -8.49 11.48
CA THR A 165 0.40 -7.87 11.40
C THR A 165 0.51 -6.44 10.91
N LYS A 166 -0.45 -5.99 10.11
CA LYS A 166 -0.42 -4.66 9.51
C LYS A 166 -1.29 -3.70 10.29
N LEU A 167 -0.65 -2.69 10.88
CA LEU A 167 -1.32 -1.56 11.54
C LEU A 167 -1.76 -0.57 10.45
N TYR A 168 -2.75 -0.97 9.66
CA TYR A 168 -3.23 -0.21 8.50
C TYR A 168 -4.54 0.51 8.83
N GLY A 169 -4.60 1.80 8.51
CA GLY A 169 -5.79 2.62 8.68
C GLY A 169 -6.29 2.62 10.13
N GLU A 170 -7.55 2.26 10.30
CA GLU A 170 -8.26 2.21 11.57
C GLU A 170 -7.70 1.18 12.57
N PHE A 171 -6.96 0.19 12.10
CA PHE A 171 -6.30 -0.79 12.95
C PHE A 171 -5.22 -0.17 13.84
N LEU A 172 -4.51 0.83 13.28
CA LEU A 172 -3.51 1.59 14.03
C LEU A 172 -4.15 2.35 15.22
N GLU A 173 -5.36 2.84 15.05
CA GLU A 173 -6.06 3.57 16.12
C GLU A 173 -6.44 2.63 17.26
N VAL A 174 -7.04 1.48 16.96
CA VAL A 174 -7.36 0.45 17.96
C VAL A 174 -6.10 -0.02 18.71
N TYR A 175 -4.97 -0.12 18.00
CA TYR A 175 -3.67 -0.42 18.60
C TYR A 175 -3.19 0.71 19.54
N ARG A 176 -3.24 1.96 19.11
CA ARG A 176 -2.80 3.14 19.88
C ARG A 176 -3.66 3.39 21.11
N GLU A 177 -4.92 3.01 21.07
CA GLU A 177 -5.84 3.04 22.22
C GLU A 177 -5.58 1.91 23.22
N GLY A 178 -4.61 1.03 22.93
CA GLY A 178 -4.24 -0.09 23.82
C GLY A 178 -5.23 -1.25 23.84
N CYS A 179 -6.10 -1.31 22.82
CA CYS A 179 -7.16 -2.32 22.75
C CYS A 179 -6.75 -3.62 22.06
N LEU A 180 -5.55 -3.68 21.42
CA LEU A 180 -5.04 -4.88 20.78
C LEU A 180 -4.01 -5.62 21.62
N GLN A 181 -4.18 -6.93 21.76
CA GLN A 181 -3.21 -7.84 22.35
C GLN A 181 -2.56 -8.66 21.25
N ILE A 182 -1.29 -8.35 20.94
CA ILE A 182 -0.52 -8.97 19.89
C ILE A 182 0.63 -9.77 20.51
N PRO A 183 0.93 -11.02 20.08
CA PRO A 183 2.07 -11.78 20.58
C PRO A 183 3.40 -11.02 20.36
N GLU A 184 4.33 -11.11 21.31
CA GLU A 184 5.55 -10.28 21.36
C GLU A 184 6.50 -10.49 20.17
N ASP A 185 6.50 -11.67 19.55
CA ASP A 185 7.38 -12.00 18.43
C ASP A 185 6.81 -11.64 17.04
N VAL A 186 5.61 -11.07 16.99
CA VAL A 186 4.96 -10.62 15.75
C VAL A 186 5.59 -9.31 15.28
N ILE A 187 5.95 -9.24 14.00
CA ILE A 187 6.41 -8.01 13.37
C ILE A 187 5.23 -7.06 13.20
N LEU A 188 5.29 -5.90 13.86
CA LEU A 188 4.30 -4.83 13.70
C LEU A 188 4.64 -4.02 12.45
N ILE A 189 3.79 -4.07 11.44
CA ILE A 189 3.99 -3.37 10.17
C ILE A 189 3.20 -2.06 10.20
N TRP A 190 3.92 -0.95 10.29
CA TRP A 190 3.39 0.41 10.33
C TRP A 190 3.14 0.90 8.91
N ALA A 191 1.91 1.25 8.61
CA ALA A 191 1.52 1.70 7.28
C ALA A 191 1.52 3.22 7.18
N ASP A 192 2.05 3.76 6.07
CA ASP A 192 1.87 5.15 5.71
C ASP A 192 0.41 5.47 5.33
N ASN A 193 0.11 6.73 5.08
CA ASN A 193 -1.24 7.17 4.70
C ASN A 193 -1.61 6.93 3.23
N GLY A 194 -0.80 6.18 2.49
CA GLY A 194 -0.95 5.96 1.06
C GLY A 194 -0.26 7.01 0.18
N TYR A 195 0.17 8.13 0.77
CA TYR A 195 0.87 9.23 0.11
C TYR A 195 2.30 9.42 0.64
N GLY A 196 2.86 8.36 1.21
CA GLY A 196 4.24 8.32 1.68
C GLY A 196 4.48 8.96 3.04
N LYS A 197 3.48 9.51 3.74
CA LYS A 197 3.62 10.07 5.08
C LYS A 197 3.35 9.01 6.14
N MET A 198 4.30 8.85 7.09
CA MET A 198 4.17 7.89 8.18
C MET A 198 3.17 8.35 9.25
N VAL A 199 1.91 8.42 8.86
CA VAL A 199 0.73 8.66 9.72
C VAL A 199 -0.41 7.75 9.29
N SER A 200 -1.35 7.50 10.19
CA SER A 200 -2.52 6.67 9.87
C SER A 200 -3.35 7.28 8.74
N ARG A 201 -4.02 6.42 8.01
CA ARG A 201 -5.01 6.79 7.03
C ARG A 201 -6.40 6.45 7.55
N ARG A 202 -7.34 7.36 7.36
CA ARG A 202 -8.78 7.08 7.47
C ARG A 202 -9.46 7.22 6.12
N GLN A 203 -10.55 6.51 5.96
CA GLN A 203 -11.47 6.75 4.87
C GLN A 203 -11.87 8.24 4.85
N GLY A 204 -11.88 8.84 3.66
CA GLY A 204 -12.14 10.26 3.52
C GLY A 204 -11.00 11.20 3.96
N ASN A 205 -9.82 10.68 4.26
CA ASN A 205 -8.62 11.45 4.63
C ASN A 205 -8.79 12.48 5.77
N HIS A 206 -9.83 12.31 6.59
CA HIS A 206 -10.14 13.15 7.76
C HIS A 206 -9.37 12.71 8.99
N ASN A 207 -8.18 12.24 8.83
CA ASN A 207 -7.54 11.61 9.95
C ASN A 207 -6.88 12.65 10.87
N PRO A 208 -6.85 12.39 12.18
CA PRO A 208 -6.09 13.19 13.13
C PRO A 208 -4.56 13.04 12.94
N ARG A 209 -4.10 12.35 11.89
CA ARG A 209 -2.69 12.09 11.57
C ARG A 209 -1.96 11.41 12.72
N VAL A 210 -2.53 10.32 13.20
CA VAL A 210 -1.90 9.49 14.22
C VAL A 210 -0.58 8.94 13.69
N SER A 211 0.50 9.11 14.44
CA SER A 211 1.83 8.64 14.04
C SER A 211 1.83 7.15 13.75
N ALA A 212 2.32 6.77 12.57
CA ALA A 212 2.54 5.39 12.14
C ALA A 212 4.02 4.98 12.33
N LEU A 213 4.59 5.31 13.49
CA LEU A 213 5.94 4.95 13.90
C LEU A 213 5.88 4.31 15.30
N PRO A 214 6.77 3.39 15.65
CA PRO A 214 6.88 2.87 17.03
C PRO A 214 7.14 3.98 18.03
N GLU A 215 6.97 3.70 19.33
CA GLU A 215 7.47 4.57 20.37
C GLU A 215 9.00 4.62 20.33
N GLU A 216 9.58 5.77 20.71
CA GLU A 216 11.02 5.90 20.73
C GLU A 216 11.64 4.93 21.76
N GLY A 217 12.56 4.10 21.28
CA GLY A 217 13.21 3.07 22.11
C GLY A 217 12.42 1.76 22.24
N ASP A 218 11.31 1.60 21.57
CA ASP A 218 10.61 0.32 21.48
C ASP A 218 11.57 -0.75 20.91
N LYS A 219 11.63 -1.90 21.61
CA LYS A 219 12.52 -3.03 21.27
C LYS A 219 11.77 -4.16 20.53
N GLY A 220 10.51 -3.95 20.22
CA GLY A 220 9.72 -4.88 19.42
C GLY A 220 10.27 -5.06 18.01
N ARG A 221 9.62 -5.91 17.26
CA ARG A 221 9.94 -6.16 15.85
C ARG A 221 9.08 -5.27 14.97
N HIS A 222 9.72 -4.43 14.16
CA HIS A 222 9.01 -3.41 13.39
C HIS A 222 9.33 -3.47 11.89
N GLY A 223 8.26 -3.33 11.10
CA GLY A 223 8.29 -3.19 9.66
C GLY A 223 7.50 -1.98 9.18
N THR A 224 7.61 -1.65 7.91
CA THR A 224 6.75 -0.65 7.25
C THR A 224 6.03 -1.24 6.06
N TYR A 225 4.82 -0.73 5.82
CA TYR A 225 4.08 -0.88 4.58
C TYR A 225 3.98 0.51 3.94
N TYR A 226 4.78 0.73 2.89
CA TYR A 226 5.00 2.03 2.26
C TYR A 226 4.45 2.05 0.84
N HIS A 227 3.78 3.14 0.43
CA HIS A 227 3.17 3.24 -0.88
C HIS A 227 4.01 4.09 -1.84
N VAL A 228 4.40 3.54 -2.98
CA VAL A 228 4.85 4.28 -4.16
C VAL A 228 3.77 4.33 -5.23
N SER A 229 2.75 3.51 -5.06
CA SER A 229 1.52 3.48 -5.83
C SER A 229 0.35 3.25 -4.89
N PHE A 230 -0.72 3.98 -5.07
CA PHE A 230 -1.88 3.89 -4.23
C PHE A 230 -3.15 3.95 -5.05
N TYR A 231 -3.85 2.82 -5.10
CA TYR A 231 -5.19 2.74 -5.65
C TYR A 231 -6.18 2.92 -4.52
N ASP A 232 -6.73 4.11 -4.46
CA ASP A 232 -7.77 4.49 -3.54
C ASP A 232 -9.03 4.80 -4.32
N LEU A 233 -10.19 4.63 -3.73
CA LEU A 233 -11.46 5.05 -4.30
C LEU A 233 -11.67 6.57 -4.22
N GLN A 234 -10.67 7.30 -3.72
CA GLN A 234 -10.68 8.75 -3.59
C GLN A 234 -10.09 9.45 -4.82
N ALA A 235 -10.44 10.73 -4.98
CA ALA A 235 -9.99 11.53 -6.12
C ALA A 235 -8.46 11.65 -6.25
N ALA A 236 -7.72 11.49 -5.17
CA ALA A 236 -6.27 11.70 -5.13
C ALA A 236 -5.41 10.46 -5.45
N ASN A 237 -5.97 9.43 -6.06
CA ASN A 237 -5.22 8.22 -6.47
C ASN A 237 -3.95 8.53 -7.27
N HIS A 238 -2.90 7.72 -7.02
CA HIS A 238 -1.68 7.74 -7.83
C HIS A 238 -1.25 6.29 -8.14
N ILE A 239 -1.55 5.84 -9.33
CA ILE A 239 -1.27 4.47 -9.79
C ILE A 239 -0.16 4.39 -10.84
N THR A 240 0.25 5.51 -11.41
CA THR A 240 1.30 5.60 -12.42
C THR A 240 2.49 6.46 -11.98
N MET A 241 2.27 7.54 -11.25
CA MET A 241 3.31 8.47 -10.85
C MET A 241 3.14 8.85 -9.38
N LEU A 242 4.16 8.60 -8.57
CA LEU A 242 4.20 9.07 -7.19
C LEU A 242 4.25 10.61 -7.16
N PRO A 243 3.29 11.29 -6.49
CA PRO A 243 3.24 12.75 -6.46
C PRO A 243 4.31 13.40 -5.56
N ASN A 244 5.03 12.60 -4.76
CA ASN A 244 6.01 13.09 -3.79
C ASN A 244 7.43 13.01 -4.34
N SER A 245 8.29 13.91 -3.85
CA SER A 245 9.72 13.89 -4.21
C SER A 245 10.47 12.74 -3.55
N MET A 246 11.61 12.33 -4.13
CA MET A 246 12.46 11.32 -3.50
C MET A 246 13.12 11.83 -2.21
N GLU A 247 13.33 13.13 -2.09
CA GLU A 247 13.79 13.77 -0.86
C GLU A 247 12.80 13.58 0.30
N PHE A 248 11.50 13.66 -0.01
CA PHE A 248 10.43 13.35 0.96
C PHE A 248 10.43 11.84 1.32
N VAL A 249 10.53 10.96 0.33
CA VAL A 249 10.60 9.50 0.55
C VAL A 249 11.83 9.14 1.40
N GLU A 250 12.99 9.73 1.09
CA GLU A 250 14.24 9.58 1.86
C GLU A 250 14.02 9.94 3.32
N LYS A 251 13.44 11.11 3.57
CA LYS A 251 13.17 11.60 4.93
C LYS A 251 12.26 10.64 5.70
N GLU A 252 11.12 10.28 5.15
CA GLU A 252 10.13 9.45 5.85
C GLU A 252 10.67 8.03 6.14
N LEU A 253 11.36 7.41 5.19
CA LEU A 253 11.93 6.06 5.40
C LEU A 253 13.18 6.08 6.29
N THR A 254 13.99 7.15 6.25
CA THR A 254 15.12 7.32 7.16
C THR A 254 14.63 7.56 8.59
N ASP A 255 13.59 8.36 8.77
CA ASP A 255 12.96 8.56 10.07
C ASP A 255 12.38 7.23 10.58
N ALA A 256 11.70 6.46 9.74
CA ALA A 256 11.21 5.13 10.11
C ALA A 256 12.34 4.20 10.61
N MET A 257 13.51 4.19 9.94
CA MET A 257 14.68 3.44 10.41
C MET A 257 15.17 3.90 11.78
N ARG A 258 15.18 5.22 12.06
CA ARG A 258 15.57 5.77 13.37
C ARG A 258 14.68 5.31 14.49
N TYR A 259 13.39 5.08 14.21
CA TYR A 259 12.42 4.52 15.14
C TYR A 259 12.43 2.99 15.20
N GLY A 260 13.45 2.33 14.64
CA GLY A 260 13.63 0.88 14.74
C GLY A 260 12.89 0.05 13.68
N ILE A 261 12.31 0.66 12.66
CA ILE A 261 11.63 -0.08 11.56
C ILE A 261 12.68 -0.69 10.61
N THR A 262 13.22 -1.84 11.01
CA THR A 262 14.34 -2.50 10.31
C THR A 262 14.11 -3.97 10.00
N ASP A 263 13.07 -4.60 10.54
CA ASP A 263 12.81 -6.03 10.30
C ASP A 263 12.21 -6.27 8.92
N LEU A 264 11.18 -5.50 8.52
CA LEU A 264 10.46 -5.74 7.28
C LEU A 264 10.08 -4.43 6.60
N TRP A 265 10.40 -4.30 5.31
CA TRP A 265 9.88 -3.26 4.44
C TRP A 265 9.07 -3.88 3.31
N LEU A 266 7.80 -3.56 3.27
CA LEU A 266 6.87 -3.94 2.22
C LEU A 266 6.47 -2.68 1.46
N VAL A 267 6.74 -2.63 0.17
CA VAL A 267 6.41 -1.49 -0.68
C VAL A 267 5.23 -1.85 -1.58
N ASN A 268 4.14 -1.10 -1.48
CA ASN A 268 3.06 -1.21 -2.46
C ASN A 268 3.55 -0.62 -3.78
N ALA A 269 3.78 -1.49 -4.73
CA ALA A 269 4.41 -1.20 -6.01
C ALA A 269 3.43 -1.32 -7.19
N SER A 270 2.18 -1.72 -6.91
CA SER A 270 1.12 -1.85 -7.91
C SER A 270 1.58 -2.60 -9.16
N ASN A 271 1.62 -1.96 -10.31
CA ASN A 271 2.00 -2.53 -11.61
C ASN A 271 3.50 -2.39 -11.96
N ILE A 272 4.36 -2.00 -11.03
CA ILE A 272 5.82 -1.92 -11.08
C ILE A 272 6.38 -0.94 -12.12
N LYS A 273 6.08 -1.12 -13.40
CA LYS A 273 6.79 -0.42 -14.49
C LYS A 273 6.77 1.11 -14.39
N PRO A 274 5.66 1.77 -14.05
CA PRO A 274 5.67 3.23 -13.86
C PRO A 274 6.49 3.68 -12.64
N HIS A 275 6.75 2.77 -11.69
CA HIS A 275 7.38 3.07 -10.39
C HIS A 275 8.86 2.69 -10.32
N VAL A 276 9.50 2.42 -11.45
CA VAL A 276 10.92 1.97 -11.47
C VAL A 276 11.83 2.95 -10.75
N TYR A 277 11.64 4.25 -10.92
CA TYR A 277 12.46 5.28 -10.28
C TYR A 277 12.36 5.25 -8.74
N PRO A 278 11.17 5.38 -8.12
CA PRO A 278 11.05 5.29 -6.67
C PRO A 278 11.42 3.90 -6.12
N LEU A 279 11.10 2.81 -6.83
CA LEU A 279 11.44 1.45 -6.38
C LEU A 279 12.96 1.23 -6.35
N SER A 280 13.69 1.72 -7.36
CA SER A 280 15.16 1.63 -7.39
C SER A 280 15.81 2.47 -6.28
N PHE A 281 15.22 3.62 -5.94
CA PHE A 281 15.67 4.44 -4.81
C PHE A 281 15.47 3.72 -3.48
N ILE A 282 14.27 3.19 -3.22
CA ILE A 282 13.98 2.43 -2.00
C ILE A 282 14.87 1.19 -1.91
N ALA A 283 15.20 0.56 -3.05
CA ALA A 283 16.14 -0.55 -3.08
C ALA A 283 17.57 -0.17 -2.61
N ASN A 284 18.01 1.04 -2.84
CA ASN A 284 19.25 1.53 -2.28
C ASN A 284 19.12 1.75 -0.76
N LEU A 285 18.03 2.36 -0.30
CA LEU A 285 17.80 2.59 1.13
C LEU A 285 17.76 1.28 1.93
N TRP A 286 17.04 0.26 1.48
CA TRP A 286 16.94 -1.00 2.22
C TRP A 286 18.25 -1.83 2.21
N LYS A 287 19.15 -1.60 1.25
CA LYS A 287 20.50 -2.16 1.24
C LYS A 287 21.46 -1.37 2.13
N GLN A 288 21.06 -0.16 2.55
CA GLN A 288 21.90 0.85 3.22
C GLN A 288 23.04 1.34 2.32
N ASP A 289 22.81 1.41 1.03
CA ASP A 289 23.67 2.16 0.12
C ASP A 289 23.46 3.65 0.43
N ALA A 290 24.54 4.36 0.73
CA ALA A 290 24.48 5.75 1.20
C ALA A 290 24.28 6.74 0.05
N LEU A 291 23.34 6.49 -0.85
CA LEU A 291 22.96 7.41 -1.92
C LEU A 291 21.82 8.32 -1.45
N SER A 292 22.05 9.62 -1.52
CA SER A 292 20.98 10.61 -1.36
C SER A 292 20.00 10.57 -2.53
N ALA A 293 18.82 11.16 -2.36
CA ALA A 293 17.84 11.28 -3.43
C ALA A 293 18.41 11.99 -4.68
N GLU A 294 19.26 13.01 -4.48
CA GLU A 294 19.94 13.73 -5.56
C GLU A 294 20.94 12.83 -6.31
N GLU A 295 21.81 12.13 -5.60
CA GLU A 295 22.77 11.21 -6.20
C GLU A 295 22.11 10.07 -6.94
N HIS A 296 21.02 9.54 -6.36
CA HIS A 296 20.22 8.51 -7.02
C HIS A 296 19.61 9.03 -8.34
N ARG A 297 19.06 10.25 -8.36
CA ARG A 297 18.48 10.85 -9.56
C ARG A 297 19.50 10.96 -10.68
N LYS A 298 20.70 11.49 -10.38
CA LYS A 298 21.80 11.60 -11.35
C LYS A 298 22.20 10.24 -11.89
N ARG A 299 22.38 9.27 -11.00
CA ARG A 299 22.72 7.91 -11.36
C ARG A 299 21.64 7.26 -12.23
N TYR A 300 20.38 7.37 -11.84
CA TYR A 300 19.25 6.82 -12.58
C TYR A 300 19.19 7.38 -14.02
N VAL A 301 19.28 8.69 -14.17
CA VAL A 301 19.27 9.32 -15.50
C VAL A 301 20.46 8.84 -16.34
N THR A 302 21.65 8.78 -15.76
CA THR A 302 22.85 8.32 -16.47
C THR A 302 22.74 6.84 -16.90
N GLU A 303 22.27 5.96 -16.01
CA GLU A 303 22.17 4.53 -16.29
C GLU A 303 21.07 4.19 -17.34
N TYR A 304 19.94 4.90 -17.30
CA TYR A 304 18.82 4.60 -18.17
C TYR A 304 18.86 5.35 -19.52
N TYR A 305 19.44 6.53 -19.54
CA TYR A 305 19.40 7.41 -20.72
C TYR A 305 20.77 7.82 -21.26
N GLY A 306 21.87 7.53 -20.53
CA GLY A 306 23.21 8.00 -20.86
C GLY A 306 23.78 7.47 -22.18
N ALA A 307 23.33 6.28 -22.63
CA ALA A 307 23.85 5.69 -23.86
C ALA A 307 23.42 6.43 -25.15
N GLU A 308 22.31 7.14 -25.12
CA GLU A 308 21.68 7.78 -26.28
C GLU A 308 21.66 9.30 -26.20
N ASN A 309 22.09 9.89 -25.05
CA ASN A 309 21.95 11.32 -24.79
C ASN A 309 23.26 11.96 -24.33
N ASP A 310 23.44 13.22 -24.68
CA ASP A 310 24.56 14.04 -24.22
C ASP A 310 24.30 14.64 -22.81
N THR A 311 25.31 15.31 -22.26
CA THR A 311 25.24 15.88 -20.91
C THR A 311 24.15 16.94 -20.74
N VAL A 312 23.81 17.68 -21.80
CA VAL A 312 22.74 18.69 -21.77
C VAL A 312 21.38 18.02 -21.67
N GLN A 313 21.17 16.99 -22.50
CA GLN A 313 19.93 16.19 -22.48
C GLN A 313 19.73 15.49 -21.13
N LEU A 314 20.79 14.91 -20.56
CA LEU A 314 20.73 14.27 -19.23
C LEU A 314 20.41 15.28 -18.13
N SER A 315 20.97 16.49 -18.19
CA SER A 315 20.63 17.55 -17.24
C SER A 315 19.16 17.97 -17.33
N ILE A 316 18.61 18.07 -18.54
CA ILE A 316 17.17 18.35 -18.73
C ILE A 316 16.32 17.24 -18.14
N MET A 317 16.68 15.97 -18.34
CA MET A 317 15.96 14.82 -17.77
C MET A 317 15.99 14.82 -16.23
N GLU A 318 17.15 15.15 -15.64
CA GLU A 318 17.25 15.32 -14.18
C GLU A 318 16.32 16.41 -13.66
N ASP A 319 16.26 17.55 -14.37
CA ASP A 319 15.39 18.67 -14.02
C ASP A 319 13.90 18.30 -14.18
N CYS A 320 13.52 17.57 -15.19
CA CYS A 320 12.16 17.05 -15.36
C CYS A 320 11.75 16.15 -14.19
N ILE A 321 12.59 15.17 -13.82
CA ILE A 321 12.31 14.27 -12.71
C ILE A 321 12.23 15.04 -11.39
N ARG A 322 13.11 16.01 -11.16
CA ARG A 322 13.14 16.86 -9.96
C ARG A 322 11.88 17.72 -9.83
N ASN A 323 11.43 18.29 -10.92
CA ASN A 323 10.35 19.28 -10.92
C ASN A 323 8.97 18.65 -11.05
N TYR A 324 8.85 17.42 -11.54
CA TYR A 324 7.56 16.75 -11.69
C TYR A 324 6.70 16.76 -10.40
N PRO A 325 7.20 16.39 -9.21
CA PRO A 325 6.42 16.44 -7.98
C PRO A 325 5.96 17.86 -7.61
N ARG A 326 6.72 18.90 -8.00
CA ARG A 326 6.36 20.31 -7.75
C ARG A 326 5.20 20.80 -8.62
N ALA A 327 5.00 20.15 -9.76
CA ALA A 327 3.88 20.44 -10.67
C ALA A 327 2.61 19.65 -10.31
N MET A 328 2.67 18.72 -9.34
CA MET A 328 1.48 18.01 -8.89
C MET A 328 0.50 18.95 -8.19
N LEU A 329 -0.79 18.63 -8.29
CA LEU A 329 -1.85 19.47 -7.76
C LEU A 329 -1.89 19.36 -6.22
N PRO A 330 -1.58 20.45 -5.47
CA PRO A 330 -1.75 20.43 -4.03
C PRO A 330 -3.22 20.59 -3.68
N PHE A 331 -3.77 19.65 -2.90
CA PHE A 331 -5.12 19.73 -2.35
C PHE A 331 -5.14 20.18 -0.88
N GLY A 332 -3.99 20.28 -0.24
CA GLY A 332 -3.78 20.76 1.12
C GLY A 332 -2.46 21.53 1.26
N GLU A 333 -2.06 21.80 2.50
CA GLU A 333 -0.86 22.59 2.82
C GLU A 333 0.39 21.75 3.12
N LYS A 334 0.22 20.42 3.29
CA LYS A 334 1.30 19.52 3.71
C LYS A 334 1.96 18.84 2.51
N GLU A 335 3.20 18.39 2.71
CA GLU A 335 4.00 17.75 1.66
C GLU A 335 3.35 16.48 1.06
N ASP A 336 2.54 15.77 1.82
CA ASP A 336 1.82 14.57 1.39
C ASP A 336 0.41 14.88 0.83
N GLU A 337 0.01 16.14 0.77
CA GLU A 337 -1.31 16.56 0.29
C GLU A 337 -1.25 16.99 -1.18
N HIS A 338 -0.65 16.13 -2.02
CA HIS A 338 -0.58 16.29 -3.46
C HIS A 338 -1.33 15.16 -4.17
N ALA A 339 -2.15 15.54 -5.15
CA ALA A 339 -2.93 14.59 -5.93
C ALA A 339 -2.10 13.91 -7.01
N GLY A 340 -2.32 12.61 -7.19
CA GLY A 340 -1.80 11.86 -8.33
C GLY A 340 -2.55 12.16 -9.62
N GLU A 341 -2.15 11.48 -10.69
CA GLU A 341 -2.68 11.70 -12.06
C GLU A 341 -4.17 11.38 -12.21
N GLN A 342 -4.72 10.52 -11.34
CA GLN A 342 -6.14 10.15 -11.40
C GLN A 342 -7.08 11.27 -10.95
N PHE A 343 -6.59 12.24 -10.22
CA PHE A 343 -7.40 13.33 -9.69
C PHE A 343 -8.17 14.08 -10.78
N TYR A 344 -7.48 14.45 -11.84
CA TYR A 344 -8.10 15.17 -12.96
C TYR A 344 -9.19 14.34 -13.65
N ASN A 345 -8.91 13.08 -13.92
CA ASN A 345 -9.84 12.17 -14.58
C ASN A 345 -11.05 11.86 -13.70
N TYR A 346 -10.82 11.61 -12.41
CA TYR A 346 -11.88 11.27 -11.46
C TYR A 346 -12.89 12.42 -11.34
N VAL A 347 -12.43 13.60 -11.03
CA VAL A 347 -13.29 14.77 -10.80
C VAL A 347 -14.11 15.13 -12.04
N VAL A 348 -13.49 15.19 -13.22
CA VAL A 348 -14.20 15.51 -14.48
C VAL A 348 -15.20 14.42 -14.83
N ARG A 349 -14.83 13.15 -14.68
CA ARG A 349 -15.73 12.03 -14.96
C ARG A 349 -16.93 12.02 -14.04
N ASP A 350 -16.76 12.32 -12.76
CA ASP A 350 -17.85 12.38 -11.80
C ASP A 350 -18.80 13.54 -12.05
N PHE A 351 -18.30 14.73 -12.40
CA PHE A 351 -19.12 15.84 -12.85
C PHE A 351 -19.96 15.50 -14.09
N ILE A 352 -19.37 14.83 -15.08
CA ILE A 352 -20.08 14.41 -16.29
C ILE A 352 -21.12 13.34 -15.95
N TYR A 353 -20.78 12.37 -15.11
CA TYR A 353 -21.68 11.28 -14.72
C TYR A 353 -22.90 11.81 -13.97
N SER A 354 -22.73 12.69 -12.98
CA SER A 354 -23.83 13.30 -12.24
C SER A 354 -24.75 14.11 -13.16
N TRP A 355 -24.18 14.87 -14.09
CA TRP A 355 -24.94 15.62 -15.10
C TRP A 355 -25.76 14.71 -16.02
N MET A 356 -25.15 13.62 -16.50
CA MET A 356 -25.87 12.65 -17.36
C MET A 356 -27.00 11.95 -16.63
N LYS A 357 -26.81 11.63 -15.34
CA LYS A 357 -27.77 10.90 -14.51
C LYS A 357 -28.92 11.79 -14.04
N ASN A 358 -28.63 13.02 -13.60
CA ASN A 358 -29.54 13.87 -12.86
C ASN A 358 -29.95 15.14 -13.64
N GLY A 359 -29.40 15.35 -14.84
CA GLY A 359 -29.61 16.56 -15.65
C GLY A 359 -28.89 17.80 -15.12
N ALA A 360 -28.12 17.66 -14.05
CA ALA A 360 -27.27 18.70 -13.48
C ALA A 360 -25.98 18.10 -12.91
N ALA A 361 -24.88 18.82 -13.00
CA ALA A 361 -23.64 18.41 -12.34
C ALA A 361 -23.75 18.68 -10.82
N GLU A 362 -23.31 17.70 -10.04
CA GLU A 362 -23.36 17.72 -8.58
C GLU A 362 -21.95 17.86 -8.00
N PRO A 363 -21.80 18.31 -6.74
CA PRO A 363 -20.53 18.33 -6.05
C PRO A 363 -19.95 16.91 -5.94
N VAL A 364 -18.62 16.80 -6.10
CA VAL A 364 -17.87 15.55 -5.84
C VAL A 364 -17.59 15.49 -4.35
N GLU A 365 -17.97 14.39 -3.71
CA GLU A 365 -17.85 14.22 -2.26
C GLU A 365 -16.38 14.29 -1.81
N GLU A 366 -15.48 13.67 -2.56
CA GLU A 366 -14.06 13.68 -2.28
C GLU A 366 -13.44 15.07 -2.31
N LEU A 367 -13.94 15.97 -3.17
CA LEU A 367 -13.50 17.37 -3.16
C LEU A 367 -14.02 18.11 -1.94
N PHE A 368 -15.22 17.80 -1.46
CA PHE A 368 -15.74 18.42 -0.24
C PHE A 368 -14.78 18.24 0.93
N TRP A 369 -14.38 17.00 1.24
CA TRP A 369 -13.55 16.76 2.42
C TRP A 369 -12.05 17.05 2.21
N CYS A 370 -11.52 17.07 0.98
CA CYS A 370 -10.11 17.43 0.77
C CYS A 370 -9.90 18.95 0.65
N ILE A 371 -10.87 19.71 0.15
CA ILE A 371 -10.77 21.16 -0.04
C ILE A 371 -11.86 21.97 0.68
N HIS A 372 -12.76 21.30 1.41
CA HIS A 372 -13.85 21.92 2.17
C HIS A 372 -14.79 22.82 1.34
N LYS A 373 -15.11 22.36 0.13
CA LYS A 373 -16.06 23.03 -0.78
C LYS A 373 -17.24 22.11 -1.06
N ASP A 374 -18.42 22.54 -0.68
CA ASP A 374 -19.65 21.78 -0.65
C ASP A 374 -20.60 22.05 -1.84
N THR A 375 -20.25 23.00 -2.71
CA THR A 375 -21.05 23.33 -3.89
C THR A 375 -20.30 23.04 -5.18
N PHE A 376 -21.03 22.61 -6.21
CA PHE A 376 -20.48 22.39 -7.54
C PHE A 376 -19.73 23.62 -8.08
N ALA A 377 -20.33 24.81 -7.95
CA ALA A 377 -19.71 26.04 -8.44
C ALA A 377 -18.35 26.32 -7.75
N ALA A 378 -18.28 26.18 -6.43
CA ALA A 378 -17.05 26.40 -5.67
C ALA A 378 -15.98 25.35 -5.98
N GLN A 379 -16.39 24.10 -6.20
CA GLN A 379 -15.48 23.03 -6.61
C GLN A 379 -14.94 23.25 -8.03
N MET A 380 -15.80 23.66 -8.97
CA MET A 380 -15.40 23.96 -10.35
C MET A 380 -14.44 25.14 -10.44
N GLU A 381 -14.69 26.20 -9.70
CA GLU A 381 -13.80 27.35 -9.65
C GLU A 381 -12.41 26.96 -9.13
N TRP A 382 -12.36 26.24 -8.02
CA TRP A 382 -11.12 25.75 -7.44
C TRP A 382 -10.38 24.80 -8.40
N PHE A 383 -11.10 23.79 -8.92
CA PHE A 383 -10.51 22.75 -9.80
C PHE A 383 -9.93 23.36 -11.08
N THR A 384 -10.70 24.26 -11.72
CA THR A 384 -10.24 24.95 -12.94
C THR A 384 -9.00 25.80 -12.66
N GLY A 385 -9.01 26.55 -11.55
CA GLY A 385 -7.88 27.35 -11.11
C GLY A 385 -6.60 26.51 -10.90
N LYS A 386 -6.75 25.37 -10.24
CA LYS A 386 -5.63 24.43 -10.01
C LYS A 386 -5.12 23.78 -11.29
N CYS A 387 -6.01 23.34 -12.18
CA CYS A 387 -5.61 22.78 -13.47
C CYS A 387 -4.79 23.79 -14.30
N LEU A 388 -5.23 25.06 -14.35
CA LEU A 388 -4.50 26.11 -15.05
C LEU A 388 -3.15 26.43 -14.40
N GLN A 389 -3.06 26.39 -13.08
CA GLN A 389 -1.81 26.58 -12.35
C GLN A 389 -0.82 25.44 -12.66
N THR A 390 -1.26 24.19 -12.56
CA THR A 390 -0.43 23.01 -12.86
C THR A 390 0.01 22.98 -14.32
N GLY A 391 -0.88 23.30 -15.27
CA GLY A 391 -0.55 23.41 -16.68
C GLY A 391 0.62 24.39 -16.93
N LYS A 392 0.57 25.57 -16.33
CA LYS A 392 1.67 26.55 -16.43
C LYS A 392 2.98 26.06 -15.81
N GLN A 393 2.93 25.29 -14.73
CA GLN A 393 4.12 24.73 -14.10
C GLN A 393 4.76 23.59 -14.94
N LEU A 394 3.95 22.87 -15.73
CA LEU A 394 4.44 21.81 -16.63
C LEU A 394 4.98 22.37 -17.96
N GLU A 395 4.57 23.57 -18.38
CA GLU A 395 5.06 24.25 -19.58
C GLU A 395 6.43 24.93 -19.39
N GLY A 396 6.79 25.27 -18.15
CA GLY A 396 8.07 25.94 -17.79
C GLY A 396 9.14 24.99 -17.34
#